data_7d571873ba93d392c57a9e7964555ec6
#
_entry.id   7d571873ba93d392c57a9e7964555ec6
#
_cell.length_a   1.000
_cell.length_b   1.000
_cell.length_c   1.000
_cell.angle_alpha   90.00
_cell.angle_beta   90.00
_cell.angle_gamma   90.00
#
_symmetry.space_group_name_H-M   'P 1'
#
loop_
_entity.id
_entity.type
_entity.pdbx_description
1 polymer ?
#
loop_
_entity_poly.entity_id
_entity_poly.type
_entity_poly.pdbx_seq_one_letter_code
_entity_poly.pdbx_strand_id
1 'polypeptide(L)'
;LYDGQVPEIASLLQIEKEAVPALDGVAFSYQITKISRREAAELNDAFFTEAFGEGSDIRSEEALRKNIQESFAEQFATESDFKFTRDLRALLLKKAGKVAYDEALLKRIFLARNAEAKVEDLDRDMPQIIDDITFDRIKGQLLEAAGVQISDEDLNKFALIVAKNQFAMYGMTSVPDELLENYAQSMLKDERTKENLIDRVADSKLAAIAKEAITVTEKEVSPEEFNKLMSEDTKA
;
A
#
# COMPACT_ATOMS: atom_id res chain seq x y z
N LEU A 1 -15.70 -31.68 20.04
CA LEU A 1 -15.78 -30.26 19.59
C LEU A 1 -14.42 -29.82 19.04
N TYR A 2 -14.37 -29.37 17.80
CA TYR A 2 -13.16 -28.76 17.16
C TYR A 2 -11.83 -29.49 17.42
N ASP A 3 -11.85 -30.84 17.51
CA ASP A 3 -10.69 -31.70 17.76
C ASP A 3 -9.79 -31.23 18.92
N GLY A 4 -10.39 -30.60 19.94
CA GLY A 4 -9.69 -30.14 21.13
C GLY A 4 -9.02 -28.78 21.00
N GLN A 5 -9.30 -28.00 19.96
CA GLN A 5 -8.71 -26.65 19.79
C GLN A 5 -9.32 -25.66 20.80
N VAL A 6 -8.55 -25.37 21.84
CA VAL A 6 -8.94 -24.52 22.97
C VAL A 6 -9.47 -23.15 22.57
N PRO A 7 -8.83 -22.39 21.63
CA PRO A 7 -9.32 -21.07 21.25
C PRO A 7 -10.71 -21.10 20.59
N GLU A 8 -10.98 -22.12 19.79
CA GLU A 8 -12.24 -22.27 19.07
C GLU A 8 -13.37 -22.71 19.99
N ILE A 9 -13.08 -23.61 20.92
CA ILE A 9 -14.03 -24.06 21.94
C ILE A 9 -14.38 -22.89 22.87
N ALA A 10 -13.40 -22.11 23.31
CA ALA A 10 -13.59 -20.93 24.15
C ALA A 10 -14.47 -19.88 23.45
N SER A 11 -14.20 -19.62 22.18
CA SER A 11 -14.98 -18.67 21.37
C SER A 11 -16.42 -19.13 21.14
N LEU A 12 -16.61 -20.42 20.83
CA LEU A 12 -17.95 -20.98 20.62
C LEU A 12 -18.81 -20.93 21.87
N LEU A 13 -18.23 -21.27 23.03
CA LEU A 13 -18.95 -21.33 24.30
C LEU A 13 -18.96 -19.99 25.06
N GLN A 14 -18.27 -18.95 24.52
CA GLN A 14 -18.11 -17.63 25.14
C GLN A 14 -17.55 -17.71 26.57
N ILE A 15 -16.51 -18.52 26.75
CA ILE A 15 -15.81 -18.71 28.02
C ILE A 15 -14.33 -18.37 27.88
N GLU A 16 -13.64 -18.18 29.01
CA GLU A 16 -12.19 -17.98 29.03
C GLU A 16 -11.46 -19.27 28.61
N LYS A 17 -10.31 -19.14 27.95
CA LYS A 17 -9.52 -20.27 27.43
C LYS A 17 -9.09 -21.25 28.55
N GLU A 18 -8.82 -20.70 29.72
CA GLU A 18 -8.42 -21.43 30.93
C GLU A 18 -9.53 -22.34 31.49
N ALA A 19 -10.79 -22.05 31.14
CA ALA A 19 -11.94 -22.85 31.55
C ALA A 19 -12.20 -24.07 30.65
N VAL A 20 -11.64 -24.10 29.45
CA VAL A 20 -11.86 -25.19 28.47
C VAL A 20 -11.41 -26.55 28.96
N PRO A 21 -10.25 -26.72 29.64
CA PRO A 21 -9.86 -28.04 30.17
C PRO A 21 -10.83 -28.64 31.18
N ALA A 22 -11.60 -27.80 31.90
CA ALA A 22 -12.62 -28.28 32.86
C ALA A 22 -13.84 -28.89 32.17
N LEU A 23 -13.97 -28.77 30.86
CA LEU A 23 -15.05 -29.32 30.03
C LEU A 23 -14.71 -30.72 29.49
N ASP A 24 -13.57 -31.30 29.86
CA ASP A 24 -13.21 -32.62 29.40
C ASP A 24 -14.22 -33.67 29.99
N GLY A 25 -14.77 -34.51 29.09
CA GLY A 25 -15.82 -35.46 29.42
C GLY A 25 -17.24 -34.89 29.59
N VAL A 26 -17.45 -33.58 29.42
CA VAL A 26 -18.77 -32.93 29.45
C VAL A 26 -19.53 -33.19 28.15
N ALA A 27 -20.77 -33.71 28.27
CA ALA A 27 -21.66 -33.85 27.11
C ALA A 27 -22.37 -32.53 26.79
N PHE A 28 -22.33 -32.13 25.53
CA PHE A 28 -23.04 -30.95 25.02
C PHE A 28 -24.21 -31.36 24.14
N SER A 29 -25.35 -30.69 24.28
CA SER A 29 -26.43 -30.74 23.33
C SER A 29 -26.39 -29.52 22.41
N TYR A 30 -26.73 -29.71 21.14
CA TYR A 30 -26.86 -28.61 20.20
C TYR A 30 -28.12 -28.77 19.36
N GLN A 31 -28.65 -27.64 18.91
CA GLN A 31 -29.77 -27.57 17.98
C GLN A 31 -29.35 -26.83 16.74
N ILE A 32 -29.53 -27.43 15.57
CA ILE A 32 -29.33 -26.75 14.32
C ILE A 32 -30.51 -25.80 14.11
N THR A 33 -30.25 -24.49 14.18
CA THR A 33 -31.28 -23.44 14.02
C THR A 33 -31.34 -22.93 12.57
N LYS A 34 -30.24 -23.04 11.81
CA LYS A 34 -30.17 -22.61 10.41
C LYS A 34 -29.15 -23.42 9.65
N ILE A 35 -29.54 -23.88 8.47
CA ILE A 35 -28.62 -24.46 7.49
C ILE A 35 -28.56 -23.48 6.31
N SER A 36 -27.34 -23.06 5.95
CA SER A 36 -27.10 -22.17 4.81
C SER A 36 -26.19 -22.87 3.80
N ARG A 37 -26.55 -22.78 2.53
CA ARG A 37 -25.75 -23.27 1.42
C ARG A 37 -25.31 -22.09 0.56
N ARG A 38 -24.03 -22.03 0.23
CA ARG A 38 -23.53 -21.06 -0.75
C ARG A 38 -23.62 -21.70 -2.14
N GLU A 39 -24.32 -21.04 -3.01
CA GLU A 39 -24.42 -21.40 -4.42
C GLU A 39 -23.95 -20.20 -5.26
N ALA A 40 -23.40 -20.49 -6.46
CA ALA A 40 -23.06 -19.42 -7.40
C ALA A 40 -24.33 -18.69 -7.82
N ALA A 41 -24.29 -17.35 -7.81
CA ALA A 41 -25.41 -16.56 -8.28
C ALA A 41 -25.51 -16.63 -9.81
N GLU A 42 -26.73 -16.58 -10.34
CA GLU A 42 -26.94 -16.37 -11.76
C GLU A 42 -26.64 -14.92 -12.12
N LEU A 43 -25.89 -14.70 -13.22
CA LEU A 43 -25.55 -13.38 -13.72
C LEU A 43 -26.73 -12.75 -14.46
N ASN A 44 -27.76 -12.39 -13.69
CA ASN A 44 -28.97 -11.76 -14.17
C ASN A 44 -29.11 -10.31 -13.67
N ASP A 45 -30.13 -9.58 -14.12
CA ASP A 45 -30.34 -8.17 -13.75
C ASP A 45 -30.46 -7.95 -12.24
N ALA A 46 -31.05 -8.90 -11.52
CA ALA A 46 -31.18 -8.83 -10.08
C ALA A 46 -29.81 -8.87 -9.40
N PHE A 47 -28.93 -9.78 -9.85
CA PHE A 47 -27.55 -9.88 -9.38
C PHE A 47 -26.78 -8.58 -9.62
N PHE A 48 -26.84 -8.05 -10.87
CA PHE A 48 -26.10 -6.82 -11.19
C PHE A 48 -26.60 -5.61 -10.40
N THR A 49 -27.91 -5.52 -10.18
CA THR A 49 -28.50 -4.45 -9.37
C THR A 49 -28.09 -4.55 -7.89
N GLU A 50 -28.10 -5.77 -7.33
CA GLU A 50 -27.72 -6.00 -5.93
C GLU A 50 -26.21 -5.78 -5.71
N ALA A 51 -25.36 -6.28 -6.62
CA ALA A 51 -23.92 -6.23 -6.47
C ALA A 51 -23.31 -4.86 -6.77
N PHE A 52 -23.86 -4.12 -7.76
CA PHE A 52 -23.27 -2.88 -8.28
C PHE A 52 -24.16 -1.65 -8.14
N GLY A 53 -25.40 -1.81 -7.69
CA GLY A 53 -26.38 -0.74 -7.53
C GLY A 53 -27.15 -0.39 -8.80
N GLU A 54 -28.30 0.28 -8.64
CA GLU A 54 -29.21 0.63 -9.75
C GLU A 54 -28.59 1.59 -10.77
N GLY A 55 -27.64 2.43 -10.35
CA GLY A 55 -26.97 3.43 -11.19
C GLY A 55 -25.73 2.92 -11.93
N SER A 56 -25.33 1.67 -11.76
CA SER A 56 -24.11 1.12 -12.36
C SER A 56 -24.29 0.78 -13.84
N ASP A 57 -23.25 0.98 -14.63
CA ASP A 57 -23.16 0.55 -16.03
C ASP A 57 -22.86 -0.96 -16.18
N ILE A 58 -22.51 -1.65 -15.08
CA ILE A 58 -22.22 -3.08 -15.07
C ILE A 58 -23.53 -3.86 -14.94
N ARG A 59 -24.10 -4.22 -16.09
CA ARG A 59 -25.41 -4.89 -16.18
C ARG A 59 -25.41 -6.18 -17.03
N SER A 60 -24.23 -6.63 -17.41
CA SER A 60 -24.09 -7.87 -18.17
C SER A 60 -22.78 -8.56 -17.79
N GLU A 61 -22.68 -9.86 -18.09
CA GLU A 61 -21.45 -10.62 -17.90
C GLU A 61 -20.28 -10.00 -18.68
N GLU A 62 -20.54 -9.51 -19.89
CA GLU A 62 -19.51 -8.86 -20.71
C GLU A 62 -19.00 -7.58 -20.06
N ALA A 63 -19.91 -6.70 -19.57
CA ALA A 63 -19.54 -5.49 -18.85
C ALA A 63 -18.78 -5.80 -17.55
N LEU A 64 -19.18 -6.84 -16.82
CA LEU A 64 -18.48 -7.29 -15.62
C LEU A 64 -17.06 -7.77 -15.94
N ARG A 65 -16.91 -8.61 -16.97
CA ARG A 65 -15.58 -9.11 -17.39
C ARG A 65 -14.67 -7.98 -17.82
N LYS A 66 -15.20 -7.03 -18.59
CA LYS A 66 -14.47 -5.84 -19.00
C LYS A 66 -14.03 -5.00 -17.80
N ASN A 67 -14.93 -4.74 -16.86
CA ASN A 67 -14.61 -3.98 -15.64
C ASN A 67 -13.53 -4.68 -14.82
N ILE A 68 -13.61 -6.00 -14.65
CA ILE A 68 -12.59 -6.79 -13.95
C ILE A 68 -11.23 -6.68 -14.67
N GLN A 69 -11.23 -6.81 -15.99
CA GLN A 69 -10.01 -6.71 -16.80
C GLN A 69 -9.37 -5.32 -16.68
N GLU A 70 -10.18 -4.26 -16.78
CA GLU A 70 -9.72 -2.87 -16.63
C GLU A 70 -9.16 -2.63 -15.22
N SER A 71 -9.85 -3.10 -14.17
CA SER A 71 -9.39 -2.97 -12.78
C SER A 71 -8.05 -3.68 -12.54
N PHE A 72 -7.88 -4.89 -13.09
CA PHE A 72 -6.58 -5.58 -13.00
C PHE A 72 -5.49 -4.87 -13.80
N ALA A 73 -5.81 -4.35 -14.99
CA ALA A 73 -4.85 -3.61 -15.80
C ALA A 73 -4.37 -2.35 -15.07
N GLU A 74 -5.27 -1.60 -14.44
CA GLU A 74 -4.92 -0.43 -13.62
C GLU A 74 -4.09 -0.81 -12.39
N GLN A 75 -4.43 -1.90 -11.72
CA GLN A 75 -3.67 -2.40 -10.58
C GLN A 75 -2.24 -2.75 -11.00
N PHE A 76 -2.08 -3.58 -12.04
CA PHE A 76 -0.75 -3.97 -12.52
C PHE A 76 0.06 -2.80 -13.07
N ALA A 77 -0.59 -1.82 -13.71
CA ALA A 77 0.09 -0.59 -14.12
C ALA A 77 0.66 0.16 -12.92
N THR A 78 -0.12 0.31 -11.85
CA THR A 78 0.31 0.96 -10.61
C THR A 78 1.46 0.21 -9.95
N GLU A 79 1.37 -1.11 -9.86
CA GLU A 79 2.42 -1.95 -9.29
C GLU A 79 3.70 -1.92 -10.16
N SER A 80 3.56 -1.87 -11.48
CA SER A 80 4.66 -1.73 -12.44
C SER A 80 5.36 -0.39 -12.29
N ASP A 81 4.62 0.69 -12.09
CA ASP A 81 5.18 2.02 -11.83
C ASP A 81 5.92 2.07 -10.48
N PHE A 82 5.41 1.39 -9.48
CA PHE A 82 6.11 1.22 -8.20
C PHE A 82 7.43 0.46 -8.37
N LYS A 83 7.41 -0.64 -9.13
CA LYS A 83 8.62 -1.40 -9.49
C LYS A 83 9.63 -0.53 -10.21
N PHE A 84 9.19 0.22 -11.22
CA PHE A 84 10.04 1.15 -11.95
C PHE A 84 10.71 2.18 -11.03
N THR A 85 9.98 2.76 -10.10
CA THR A 85 10.52 3.74 -9.14
C THR A 85 11.61 3.10 -8.25
N ARG A 86 11.41 1.86 -7.81
CA ARG A 86 12.43 1.12 -7.04
C ARG A 86 13.68 0.82 -7.86
N ASP A 87 13.51 0.36 -9.09
CA ASP A 87 14.62 0.07 -10.00
C ASP A 87 15.40 1.34 -10.33
N LEU A 88 14.69 2.45 -10.57
CA LEU A 88 15.28 3.76 -10.79
C LEU A 88 16.13 4.21 -9.59
N ARG A 89 15.59 4.06 -8.35
CA ARG A 89 16.34 4.35 -7.13
C ARG A 89 17.62 3.53 -7.05
N ALA A 90 17.53 2.22 -7.24
CA ALA A 90 18.68 1.33 -7.19
C ALA A 90 19.73 1.69 -8.27
N LEU A 91 19.28 2.02 -9.48
CA LEU A 91 20.15 2.47 -10.57
C LEU A 91 20.86 3.78 -10.25
N LEU A 92 20.14 4.76 -9.70
CA LEU A 92 20.69 6.07 -9.35
C LEU A 92 21.72 5.96 -8.22
N LEU A 93 21.44 5.21 -7.17
CA LEU A 93 22.38 4.94 -6.08
C LEU A 93 23.62 4.20 -6.60
N LYS A 94 23.44 3.20 -7.45
CA LYS A 94 24.57 2.49 -8.07
C LYS A 94 25.44 3.41 -8.93
N LYS A 95 24.84 4.33 -9.66
CA LYS A 95 25.57 5.33 -10.48
C LYS A 95 26.29 6.38 -9.63
N ALA A 96 25.71 6.79 -8.52
CA ALA A 96 26.33 7.73 -7.58
C ALA A 96 27.56 7.11 -6.89
N GLY A 97 27.56 5.79 -6.71
CA GLY A 97 28.61 5.08 -6.00
C GLY A 97 28.64 5.44 -4.50
N LYS A 98 29.79 5.23 -3.86
CA LYS A 98 29.95 5.55 -2.44
C LYS A 98 30.10 7.04 -2.25
N VAL A 99 29.13 7.66 -1.56
CA VAL A 99 29.20 9.04 -1.09
C VAL A 99 29.63 9.03 0.36
N ALA A 100 30.68 9.80 0.69
CA ALA A 100 31.18 9.89 2.06
C ALA A 100 30.36 10.92 2.85
N TYR A 101 29.83 10.49 3.98
CA TYR A 101 29.17 11.33 4.97
C TYR A 101 29.89 11.24 6.31
N ASP A 102 29.79 12.29 7.12
CA ASP A 102 30.19 12.23 8.52
C ASP A 102 29.12 11.49 9.33
N GLU A 103 29.30 10.18 9.49
CA GLU A 103 28.36 9.31 10.22
C GLU A 103 28.19 9.75 11.67
N ALA A 104 29.25 10.28 12.32
CA ALA A 104 29.16 10.76 13.69
C ALA A 104 28.25 11.98 13.80
N LEU A 105 28.33 12.88 12.81
CA LEU A 105 27.43 14.02 12.73
C LEU A 105 25.98 13.58 12.45
N LEU A 106 25.77 12.65 11.52
CA LEU A 106 24.43 12.09 11.22
C LEU A 106 23.81 11.48 12.47
N LYS A 107 24.53 10.61 13.19
CA LYS A 107 24.05 10.02 14.45
C LYS A 107 23.62 11.08 15.46
N ARG A 108 24.44 12.12 15.64
CA ARG A 108 24.09 13.23 16.55
C ARG A 108 22.82 13.96 16.14
N ILE A 109 22.61 14.19 14.84
CA ILE A 109 21.40 14.83 14.31
C ILE A 109 20.18 13.94 14.57
N PHE A 110 20.27 12.65 14.27
CA PHE A 110 19.15 11.71 14.48
C PHE A 110 18.77 11.58 15.95
N LEU A 111 19.76 11.44 16.85
CA LEU A 111 19.52 11.38 18.29
C LEU A 111 18.93 12.69 18.85
N ALA A 112 19.34 13.83 18.31
CA ALA A 112 18.78 15.12 18.72
C ALA A 112 17.32 15.31 18.29
N ARG A 113 16.93 14.71 17.16
CA ARG A 113 15.56 14.77 16.65
C ARG A 113 14.61 13.71 17.22
N ASN A 114 15.16 12.60 17.68
CA ASN A 114 14.40 11.50 18.25
C ASN A 114 15.08 11.02 19.55
N ALA A 115 14.56 11.50 20.67
CA ALA A 115 15.10 11.17 22.00
C ALA A 115 14.93 9.68 22.39
N GLU A 116 14.05 8.95 21.71
CA GLU A 116 13.83 7.51 21.93
C GLU A 116 14.71 6.61 21.04
N ALA A 117 15.43 7.19 20.07
CA ALA A 117 16.31 6.44 19.19
C ALA A 117 17.50 5.86 19.97
N LYS A 118 17.83 4.60 19.69
CA LYS A 118 18.98 3.90 20.27
C LYS A 118 20.15 3.97 19.31
N VAL A 119 21.35 4.13 19.87
CA VAL A 119 22.59 4.21 19.08
C VAL A 119 22.80 2.91 18.29
N GLU A 120 22.51 1.76 18.90
CA GLU A 120 22.69 0.44 18.28
C GLU A 120 21.79 0.26 17.04
N ASP A 121 20.56 0.78 17.07
CA ASP A 121 19.65 0.75 15.94
C ASP A 121 20.16 1.68 14.82
N LEU A 122 20.64 2.87 15.16
CA LEU A 122 21.25 3.79 14.21
C LEU A 122 22.52 3.21 13.57
N ASP A 123 23.34 2.47 14.34
CA ASP A 123 24.54 1.82 13.80
C ASP A 123 24.19 0.74 12.78
N ARG A 124 23.15 -0.04 13.04
CA ARG A 124 22.65 -1.07 12.13
C ARG A 124 22.06 -0.46 10.86
N ASP A 125 21.27 0.58 11.01
CA ASP A 125 20.48 1.18 9.93
C ASP A 125 21.25 2.28 9.16
N MET A 126 22.46 2.65 9.59
CA MET A 126 23.28 3.72 9.01
C MET A 126 23.52 3.58 7.50
N PRO A 127 23.81 2.37 6.94
CA PRO A 127 23.96 2.22 5.51
C PRO A 127 22.68 2.62 4.75
N GLN A 128 21.50 2.21 5.24
CA GLN A 128 20.23 2.57 4.64
C GLN A 128 19.95 4.07 4.75
N ILE A 129 20.25 4.68 5.90
CA ILE A 129 20.11 6.12 6.12
C ILE A 129 20.98 6.91 5.12
N ILE A 130 22.20 6.46 4.87
CA ILE A 130 23.10 7.08 3.89
C ILE A 130 22.54 6.96 2.47
N ASP A 131 22.00 5.80 2.12
CA ASP A 131 21.37 5.59 0.82
C ASP A 131 20.12 6.46 0.64
N ASP A 132 19.31 6.60 1.69
CA ASP A 132 18.12 7.48 1.69
C ASP A 132 18.53 8.95 1.47
N ILE A 133 19.48 9.46 2.25
CA ILE A 133 19.98 10.83 2.11
C ILE A 133 20.60 11.06 0.72
N THR A 134 21.37 10.08 0.22
CA THR A 134 21.99 10.16 -1.10
C THR A 134 20.94 10.22 -2.19
N PHE A 135 19.93 9.35 -2.12
CA PHE A 135 18.84 9.34 -3.09
C PHE A 135 18.04 10.64 -3.07
N ASP A 136 17.71 11.18 -1.90
CA ASP A 136 16.98 12.44 -1.79
C ASP A 136 17.76 13.62 -2.39
N ARG A 137 19.06 13.64 -2.21
CA ARG A 137 19.92 14.65 -2.87
C ARG A 137 19.94 14.52 -4.38
N ILE A 138 20.05 13.28 -4.89
CA ILE A 138 20.01 13.01 -6.34
C ILE A 138 18.64 13.41 -6.90
N LYS A 139 17.56 13.02 -6.24
CA LYS A 139 16.19 13.37 -6.59
C LYS A 139 16.01 14.88 -6.70
N GLY A 140 16.42 15.62 -5.66
CA GLY A 140 16.35 17.08 -5.65
C GLY A 140 17.10 17.71 -6.80
N GLN A 141 18.35 17.29 -7.08
CA GLN A 141 19.16 17.82 -8.18
C GLN A 141 18.56 17.49 -9.56
N LEU A 142 17.99 16.31 -9.75
CA LEU A 142 17.37 15.93 -11.02
C LEU A 142 16.07 16.71 -11.28
N LEU A 143 15.24 16.91 -10.25
CA LEU A 143 14.04 17.72 -10.35
C LEU A 143 14.37 19.18 -10.65
N GLU A 144 15.37 19.75 -9.96
CA GLU A 144 15.87 21.12 -10.20
C GLU A 144 16.41 21.29 -11.63
N ALA A 145 17.26 20.35 -12.07
CA ALA A 145 17.82 20.38 -13.42
C ALA A 145 16.76 20.27 -14.52
N ALA A 146 15.66 19.54 -14.25
CA ALA A 146 14.51 19.45 -15.14
C ALA A 146 13.54 20.65 -15.03
N GLY A 147 13.78 21.60 -14.13
CA GLY A 147 12.90 22.75 -13.89
C GLY A 147 11.55 22.36 -13.28
N VAL A 148 11.46 21.19 -12.66
CA VAL A 148 10.21 20.66 -12.09
C VAL A 148 10.06 21.09 -10.64
N GLN A 149 8.94 21.72 -10.33
CA GLN A 149 8.56 22.11 -8.99
C GLN A 149 7.32 21.33 -8.54
N ILE A 150 7.22 21.13 -7.24
CA ILE A 150 6.03 20.54 -6.61
C ILE A 150 5.10 21.69 -6.23
N SER A 151 3.93 21.73 -6.86
CA SER A 151 2.91 22.75 -6.59
C SER A 151 1.91 22.27 -5.53
N ASP A 152 1.19 23.22 -4.92
CA ASP A 152 0.08 22.89 -4.03
C ASP A 152 -1.03 22.08 -4.76
N GLU A 153 -1.18 22.29 -6.07
CA GLU A 153 -2.11 21.51 -6.89
C GLU A 153 -1.69 20.05 -6.99
N ASP A 154 -0.40 19.77 -7.17
CA ASP A 154 0.14 18.40 -7.17
C ASP A 154 -0.12 17.70 -5.84
N LEU A 155 0.12 18.41 -4.73
CA LEU A 155 -0.09 17.89 -3.38
C LEU A 155 -1.57 17.60 -3.12
N ASN A 156 -2.47 18.52 -3.51
CA ASN A 156 -3.90 18.33 -3.37
C ASN A 156 -4.41 17.12 -4.17
N LYS A 157 -4.00 17.00 -5.43
CA LYS A 157 -4.35 15.85 -6.29
C LYS A 157 -3.87 14.53 -5.66
N PHE A 158 -2.64 14.51 -5.20
CA PHE A 158 -2.06 13.31 -4.61
C PHE A 158 -2.71 12.96 -3.27
N ALA A 159 -3.00 13.95 -2.42
CA ALA A 159 -3.71 13.75 -1.16
C ALA A 159 -5.11 13.16 -1.37
N LEU A 160 -5.84 13.59 -2.42
CA LEU A 160 -7.14 13.02 -2.79
C LEU A 160 -7.01 11.54 -3.21
N ILE A 161 -5.98 11.18 -3.99
CA ILE A 161 -5.72 9.78 -4.37
C ILE A 161 -5.46 8.93 -3.12
N VAL A 162 -4.61 9.42 -2.22
CA VAL A 162 -4.30 8.71 -0.96
C VAL A 162 -5.55 8.57 -0.09
N ALA A 163 -6.35 9.62 0.04
CA ALA A 163 -7.62 9.60 0.78
C ALA A 163 -8.57 8.53 0.20
N LYS A 164 -8.79 8.53 -1.12
CA LYS A 164 -9.64 7.57 -1.80
C LYS A 164 -9.19 6.13 -1.58
N ASN A 165 -7.89 5.88 -1.70
CA ASN A 165 -7.31 4.55 -1.48
C ASN A 165 -7.47 4.11 -0.02
N GLN A 166 -7.31 5.01 0.94
CA GLN A 166 -7.47 4.70 2.35
C GLN A 166 -8.92 4.34 2.70
N PHE A 167 -9.89 5.08 2.20
CA PHE A 167 -11.31 4.73 2.37
C PHE A 167 -11.64 3.39 1.68
N ALA A 168 -11.10 3.13 0.50
CA ALA A 168 -11.29 1.86 -0.20
C ALA A 168 -10.75 0.67 0.60
N MET A 169 -9.62 0.81 1.31
CA MET A 169 -9.08 -0.24 2.21
C MET A 169 -10.04 -0.58 3.36
N TYR A 170 -10.88 0.36 3.78
CA TYR A 170 -11.95 0.11 4.76
C TYR A 170 -13.26 -0.35 4.12
N GLY A 171 -13.26 -0.72 2.83
CA GLY A 171 -14.44 -1.19 2.11
C GLY A 171 -15.38 -0.08 1.66
N MET A 172 -14.99 1.20 1.81
CA MET A 172 -15.79 2.36 1.40
C MET A 172 -15.41 2.76 -0.03
N THR A 173 -16.06 2.15 -1.02
CA THR A 173 -15.79 2.40 -2.45
C THR A 173 -16.56 3.59 -3.02
N SER A 174 -17.62 4.05 -2.33
CA SER A 174 -18.43 5.21 -2.71
C SER A 174 -18.42 6.22 -1.57
N VAL A 175 -17.45 7.12 -1.63
CA VAL A 175 -17.29 8.21 -0.62
C VAL A 175 -17.65 9.53 -1.27
N PRO A 176 -18.47 10.39 -0.62
CA PRO A 176 -18.77 11.71 -1.14
C PRO A 176 -17.51 12.55 -1.34
N ASP A 177 -17.44 13.29 -2.45
CA ASP A 177 -16.27 14.10 -2.82
C ASP A 177 -15.90 15.11 -1.71
N GLU A 178 -16.90 15.74 -1.09
CA GLU A 178 -16.69 16.68 0.03
C GLU A 178 -15.96 16.01 1.22
N LEU A 179 -16.26 14.75 1.53
CA LEU A 179 -15.59 14.03 2.61
C LEU A 179 -14.15 13.69 2.23
N LEU A 180 -13.92 13.29 0.98
CA LEU A 180 -12.57 13.04 0.45
C LEU A 180 -11.71 14.31 0.47
N GLU A 181 -12.27 15.44 0.03
CA GLU A 181 -11.59 16.73 0.04
C GLU A 181 -11.25 17.20 1.45
N ASN A 182 -12.20 17.12 2.38
CA ASN A 182 -11.96 17.47 3.78
C ASN A 182 -10.88 16.61 4.41
N TYR A 183 -10.87 15.31 4.12
CA TYR A 183 -9.85 14.41 4.63
C TYR A 183 -8.49 14.71 4.02
N ALA A 184 -8.39 14.91 2.70
CA ALA A 184 -7.17 15.30 2.01
C ALA A 184 -6.60 16.63 2.58
N GLN A 185 -7.45 17.62 2.82
CA GLN A 185 -7.04 18.88 3.45
C GLN A 185 -6.53 18.69 4.87
N SER A 186 -7.11 17.76 5.64
CA SER A 186 -6.60 17.45 6.99
C SER A 186 -5.21 16.82 6.96
N MET A 187 -4.95 15.96 5.97
CA MET A 187 -3.63 15.37 5.75
C MET A 187 -2.57 16.43 5.41
N LEU A 188 -2.94 17.44 4.61
CA LEU A 188 -2.02 18.52 4.22
C LEU A 188 -1.77 19.54 5.35
N LYS A 189 -2.60 19.58 6.39
CA LYS A 189 -2.38 20.41 7.60
C LYS A 189 -1.43 19.77 8.60
N ASP A 190 -1.32 18.44 8.60
CA ASP A 190 -0.37 17.73 9.43
C ASP A 190 1.03 17.77 8.78
N GLU A 191 1.97 18.45 9.42
CA GLU A 191 3.32 18.68 8.88
C GLU A 191 4.02 17.38 8.47
N ARG A 192 3.95 16.35 9.30
CA ARG A 192 4.62 15.07 9.03
C ARG A 192 4.00 14.34 7.84
N THR A 193 2.67 14.36 7.78
CA THR A 193 1.93 13.76 6.64
C THR A 193 2.20 14.53 5.37
N LYS A 194 2.24 15.87 5.43
CA LYS A 194 2.55 16.72 4.30
C LYS A 194 3.96 16.48 3.77
N GLU A 195 4.97 16.35 4.62
CA GLU A 195 6.34 15.99 4.22
C GLU A 195 6.36 14.66 3.48
N ASN A 196 5.69 13.63 3.99
CA ASN A 196 5.58 12.34 3.32
C ASN A 196 4.88 12.44 1.95
N LEU A 197 3.84 13.27 1.82
CA LEU A 197 3.16 13.49 0.54
C LEU A 197 4.08 14.21 -0.45
N ILE A 198 4.85 15.20 -0.01
CA ILE A 198 5.85 15.90 -0.84
C ILE A 198 6.85 14.90 -1.40
N ASP A 199 7.41 14.03 -0.57
CA ASP A 199 8.38 13.03 -1.01
C ASP A 199 7.79 12.07 -2.04
N ARG A 200 6.57 11.59 -1.84
CA ARG A 200 5.90 10.70 -2.79
C ARG A 200 5.55 11.39 -4.11
N VAL A 201 5.15 12.66 -4.08
CA VAL A 201 4.95 13.47 -5.30
C VAL A 201 6.27 13.67 -6.02
N ALA A 202 7.36 13.95 -5.28
CA ALA A 202 8.70 14.07 -5.84
C ALA A 202 9.15 12.79 -6.55
N ASP A 203 8.94 11.63 -5.92
CA ASP A 203 9.26 10.32 -6.50
C ASP A 203 8.46 10.07 -7.79
N SER A 204 7.17 10.39 -7.80
CA SER A 204 6.32 10.27 -8.98
C SER A 204 6.79 11.17 -10.13
N LYS A 205 7.14 12.44 -9.83
CA LYS A 205 7.67 13.37 -10.82
C LYS A 205 9.04 12.93 -11.34
N LEU A 206 9.92 12.45 -10.47
CA LEU A 206 11.21 11.89 -10.87
C LEU A 206 11.03 10.69 -11.80
N ALA A 207 10.10 9.78 -11.49
CA ALA A 207 9.80 8.63 -12.34
C ALA A 207 9.30 9.06 -13.74
N ALA A 208 8.44 10.08 -13.81
CA ALA A 208 7.96 10.62 -15.07
C ALA A 208 9.10 11.20 -15.91
N ILE A 209 9.96 12.04 -15.33
CA ILE A 209 11.14 12.62 -16.01
C ILE A 209 12.09 11.51 -16.48
N ALA A 210 12.32 10.52 -15.64
CA ALA A 210 13.22 9.42 -15.98
C ALA A 210 12.70 8.61 -17.16
N LYS A 211 11.39 8.31 -17.21
CA LYS A 211 10.77 7.59 -18.34
C LYS A 211 10.95 8.31 -19.67
N GLU A 212 10.98 9.65 -19.66
CA GLU A 212 11.24 10.47 -20.86
C GLU A 212 12.73 10.54 -21.23
N ALA A 213 13.62 10.50 -20.23
CA ALA A 213 15.05 10.72 -20.41
C ALA A 213 15.85 9.44 -20.71
N ILE A 214 15.31 8.24 -20.38
CA ILE A 214 16.00 6.96 -20.53
C ILE A 214 15.20 6.01 -21.43
N THR A 215 15.90 5.04 -22.02
CA THR A 215 15.25 3.94 -22.71
C THR A 215 14.75 2.93 -21.65
N VAL A 216 13.44 2.80 -21.52
CA VAL A 216 12.80 1.80 -20.66
C VAL A 216 12.63 0.50 -21.45
N THR A 217 13.08 -0.61 -20.90
CA THR A 217 12.85 -1.93 -21.48
C THR A 217 11.66 -2.56 -20.75
N GLU A 218 10.57 -2.71 -21.48
CA GLU A 218 9.39 -3.41 -20.96
C GLU A 218 9.54 -4.92 -21.16
N LYS A 219 9.16 -5.69 -20.14
CA LYS A 219 9.13 -7.15 -20.19
C LYS A 219 7.73 -7.63 -19.81
N GLU A 220 7.10 -8.34 -20.73
CA GLU A 220 5.84 -9.03 -20.41
C GLU A 220 6.15 -10.26 -19.54
N VAL A 221 5.43 -10.38 -18.44
CA VAL A 221 5.54 -11.47 -17.47
C VAL A 221 4.16 -11.94 -17.02
N SER A 222 4.05 -13.17 -16.53
CA SER A 222 2.82 -13.65 -15.90
C SER A 222 2.62 -12.97 -14.53
N PRO A 223 1.39 -12.93 -14.00
CA PRO A 223 1.12 -12.41 -12.65
C PRO A 223 1.96 -13.11 -11.57
N GLU A 224 2.19 -14.42 -11.69
CA GLU A 224 3.01 -15.18 -10.75
C GLU A 224 4.49 -14.77 -10.82
N GLU A 225 5.03 -14.58 -12.03
CA GLU A 225 6.39 -14.11 -12.24
C GLU A 225 6.55 -12.67 -11.73
N PHE A 226 5.55 -11.81 -11.97
CA PHE A 226 5.55 -10.44 -11.46
C PHE A 226 5.57 -10.39 -9.93
N ASN A 227 4.69 -11.15 -9.27
CA ASN A 227 4.68 -11.26 -7.81
C ASN A 227 6.01 -11.76 -7.23
N LYS A 228 6.67 -12.69 -7.93
CA LYS A 228 7.99 -13.17 -7.54
C LYS A 228 9.04 -12.06 -7.64
N LEU A 229 9.08 -11.32 -8.75
CA LEU A 229 9.97 -10.18 -8.93
C LEU A 229 9.77 -9.12 -7.84
N MET A 230 8.51 -8.81 -7.49
CA MET A 230 8.19 -7.86 -6.43
C MET A 230 8.66 -8.34 -5.05
N SER A 231 8.58 -9.64 -4.78
CA SER A 231 8.99 -10.22 -3.48
C SER A 231 10.50 -10.39 -3.32
N GLU A 232 11.24 -10.65 -4.40
CA GLU A 232 12.71 -10.76 -4.39
C GLU A 232 13.36 -9.42 -4.07
N ASP A 233 12.84 -8.34 -4.63
CA ASP A 233 13.32 -6.99 -4.37
C ASP A 233 13.07 -6.50 -2.92
N THR A 234 12.19 -7.14 -2.17
CA THR A 234 11.92 -6.78 -0.76
C THR A 234 12.97 -7.36 0.19
N LYS A 235 13.82 -8.28 -0.29
CA LYS A 235 14.86 -8.97 0.50
C LYS A 235 16.28 -8.43 0.25
N ALA A 236 16.44 -7.54 -0.70
CA ALA A 236 17.70 -6.89 -1.04
C ALA A 236 17.80 -5.51 -0.41
#